data_3401530f8450a0473bf22be74fa74fca
#
_entry.id   3401530f8450a0473bf22be74fa74fca
#
_cell.length_a   1.000
_cell.length_b   1.000
_cell.length_c   1.000
_cell.angle_alpha   90.00
_cell.angle_beta   90.00
_cell.angle_gamma   90.00
#
_symmetry.space_group_name_H-M   'P 1'
#
loop_
_entity.id
_entity.type
_entity.pdbx_description
1 polymer ?
#
loop_
_entity_poly.entity_id
_entity_poly.type
_entity_poly.pdbx_seq_one_letter_code
_entity_poly.pdbx_strand_id
1 'polypeptide(L)'
;REMGKVLKEAGGDVQEAIDCTYYTAGEGRRLHGFTTPAEMPNKFAMCVRQPVGICGLITPFNFPMAIPSWKLIPALVCGNTVVIKSGED
;
A
#
# COMPACT_ATOMS: atom_id res chain seq x y z
N ARG A 1 20.76 6.17 12.42
CA ARG A 1 22.16 5.88 12.82
C ARG A 1 22.66 4.58 12.22
N GLU A 2 21.84 3.55 12.15
CA GLU A 2 22.21 2.20 11.72
C GLU A 2 22.69 2.14 10.26
N MET A 3 22.03 2.86 9.37
CA MET A 3 22.39 2.88 7.94
C MET A 3 23.35 4.02 7.52
N GLY A 4 23.87 4.81 8.45
CA GLY A 4 24.79 5.91 8.14
C GLY A 4 24.19 7.10 7.37
N LYS A 5 22.89 7.16 7.20
CA LYS A 5 22.19 8.26 6.50
C LYS A 5 22.22 9.55 7.31
N VAL A 6 22.35 10.69 6.64
CA VAL A 6 22.28 12.02 7.27
C VAL A 6 20.96 12.19 8.00
N LEU A 7 20.99 12.66 9.23
CA LEU A 7 19.82 12.74 10.11
C LEU A 7 18.64 13.51 9.48
N LYS A 8 18.92 14.60 8.76
CA LYS A 8 17.91 15.37 8.05
C LYS A 8 17.18 14.55 7.00
N GLU A 9 17.91 13.76 6.22
CA GLU A 9 17.33 12.89 5.20
C GLU A 9 16.60 11.70 5.81
N ALA A 10 17.14 11.15 6.91
CA ALA A 10 16.46 10.09 7.66
C ALA A 10 15.12 10.57 8.24
N GLY A 11 15.07 11.83 8.71
CA GLY A 11 13.82 12.47 9.12
C GLY A 11 12.82 12.62 7.97
N GLY A 12 13.30 12.98 6.78
CA GLY A 12 12.49 13.05 5.57
C GLY A 12 11.91 11.68 5.16
N ASP A 13 12.69 10.62 5.26
CA ASP A 13 12.24 9.26 5.00
C ASP A 13 11.07 8.85 5.91
N VAL A 14 11.19 9.14 7.20
CA VAL A 14 10.12 8.88 8.18
C VAL A 14 8.88 9.73 7.88
N GLN A 15 9.06 11.01 7.56
CA GLN A 15 7.95 11.90 7.21
C GLN A 15 7.21 11.40 5.97
N GLU A 16 7.92 10.98 4.95
CA GLU A 16 7.36 10.40 3.74
C GLU A 16 6.51 9.15 4.06
N ALA A 17 6.98 8.30 4.96
CA ALA A 17 6.22 7.12 5.41
C ALA A 17 4.91 7.52 6.11
N ILE A 18 4.94 8.57 6.93
CA ILE A 18 3.76 9.10 7.62
C ILE A 18 2.76 9.64 6.61
N ASP A 19 3.20 10.48 5.69
CA ASP A 19 2.35 11.13 4.68
C ASP A 19 1.71 10.10 3.76
N CYS A 20 2.47 9.11 3.30
CA CYS A 20 1.96 8.00 2.51
C CYS A 20 0.90 7.19 3.27
N THR A 21 1.10 6.98 4.56
CA THR A 21 0.14 6.25 5.40
C THR A 21 -1.19 7.00 5.52
N TYR A 22 -1.15 8.29 5.80
CA TYR A 22 -2.36 9.13 5.84
C TYR A 22 -3.08 9.19 4.50
N TYR A 23 -2.34 9.40 3.41
CA TYR A 23 -2.91 9.40 2.08
C TYR A 23 -3.61 8.08 1.77
N THR A 24 -2.93 6.96 1.97
CA THR A 24 -3.46 5.63 1.66
C THR A 24 -4.64 5.25 2.55
N ALA A 25 -4.65 5.65 3.81
CA ALA A 25 -5.81 5.47 4.69
C ALA A 25 -7.06 6.17 4.15
N GLY A 26 -6.89 7.37 3.59
CA GLY A 26 -7.96 8.07 2.88
C GLY A 26 -8.41 7.34 1.61
N GLU A 27 -7.49 6.82 0.82
CA GLU A 27 -7.77 6.05 -0.40
C GLU A 27 -8.52 4.74 -0.11
N GLY A 28 -8.32 4.13 1.06
CA GLY A 28 -9.06 2.94 1.47
C GLY A 28 -10.59 3.13 1.45
N ARG A 29 -11.05 4.36 1.66
CA ARG A 29 -12.48 4.71 1.56
C ARG A 29 -12.96 4.94 0.13
N ARG A 30 -12.05 4.95 -0.83
CA ARG A 30 -12.33 5.17 -2.26
C ARG A 30 -12.07 3.94 -3.12
N LEU A 31 -11.99 2.76 -2.52
CA LEU A 31 -11.89 1.48 -3.23
C LEU A 31 -13.24 1.09 -3.83
N HIS A 32 -13.73 1.96 -4.72
CA HIS A 32 -15.02 1.77 -5.35
C HIS A 32 -14.97 0.61 -6.36
N GLY A 33 -16.09 -0.11 -6.45
CA GLY A 33 -16.43 -0.91 -7.61
C GLY A 33 -17.24 -0.10 -8.62
N PHE A 34 -17.84 -0.77 -9.56
CA PHE A 34 -18.78 -0.17 -10.50
C PHE A 34 -19.90 -1.14 -10.84
N THR A 35 -21.01 -0.61 -11.29
CA THR A 35 -22.11 -1.37 -11.85
C THR A 35 -22.14 -1.21 -13.36
N THR A 36 -22.62 -2.22 -14.07
CA THR A 36 -22.76 -2.19 -15.53
C THR A 36 -24.10 -2.80 -15.94
N PRO A 37 -24.70 -2.36 -17.05
CA PRO A 37 -25.87 -3.04 -17.60
C PRO A 37 -25.54 -4.50 -17.93
N ALA A 38 -26.49 -5.39 -17.64
CA ALA A 38 -26.39 -6.79 -18.05
C ALA A 38 -27.11 -6.97 -19.40
N GLU A 39 -26.64 -7.91 -20.21
CA GLU A 39 -27.28 -8.28 -21.47
C GLU A 39 -28.68 -8.86 -21.25
N MET A 40 -28.83 -9.67 -20.20
CA MET A 40 -30.12 -10.29 -19.88
C MET A 40 -31.01 -9.37 -19.05
N PRO A 41 -32.34 -9.36 -19.29
CA PRO A 41 -33.26 -8.58 -18.48
C PRO A 41 -33.32 -9.11 -17.04
N ASN A 42 -33.61 -8.23 -16.08
CA ASN A 42 -33.76 -8.51 -14.67
C ASN A 42 -32.46 -9.09 -14.02
N LYS A 43 -31.29 -8.79 -14.59
CA LYS A 43 -29.98 -9.12 -14.03
C LYS A 43 -29.27 -7.86 -13.53
N PHE A 44 -28.58 -8.01 -12.43
CA PHE A 44 -27.70 -7.00 -11.88
C PHE A 44 -26.25 -7.45 -12.04
N ALA A 45 -25.43 -6.60 -12.62
CA ALA A 45 -24.00 -6.85 -12.80
C ALA A 45 -23.18 -5.77 -12.09
N MET A 46 -22.19 -6.19 -11.34
CA MET A 46 -21.27 -5.30 -10.63
C MET A 46 -19.86 -5.87 -10.59
N CYS A 47 -18.90 -4.96 -10.50
CA CYS A 47 -17.52 -5.27 -10.18
C CYS A 47 -17.23 -4.78 -8.76
N VAL A 48 -16.64 -5.62 -7.95
CA VAL A 48 -16.18 -5.28 -6.60
C VAL A 48 -14.69 -5.53 -6.48
N ARG A 49 -14.02 -4.70 -5.70
CA ARG A 49 -12.60 -4.92 -5.40
C ARG A 49 -12.50 -5.93 -4.27
N GLN A 50 -11.58 -6.87 -4.42
CA GLN A 50 -11.29 -7.89 -3.42
C GLN A 50 -9.79 -7.97 -3.19
N PRO A 51 -9.34 -8.37 -1.98
CA PRO A 51 -7.93 -8.62 -1.73
C PRO A 51 -7.38 -9.76 -2.61
N VAL A 52 -6.13 -9.64 -3.01
CA VAL A 52 -5.43 -10.69 -3.78
C VAL A 52 -5.01 -11.86 -2.87
N GLY A 53 -4.85 -11.58 -1.57
CA GLY A 53 -4.47 -12.57 -0.56
C GLY A 53 -3.16 -12.22 0.14
N ILE A 54 -2.11 -13.02 -0.05
CA ILE A 54 -0.80 -12.83 0.56
C ILE A 54 0.13 -12.11 -0.40
N CYS A 55 0.66 -10.95 0.02
CA CYS A 55 1.60 -10.15 -0.75
C CYS A 55 3.02 -10.31 -0.22
N GLY A 56 3.96 -10.69 -1.07
CA GLY A 56 5.39 -10.67 -0.77
C GLY A 56 5.99 -9.33 -1.16
N LEU A 57 6.63 -8.63 -0.21
CA LEU A 57 7.27 -7.33 -0.45
C LEU A 57 8.78 -7.45 -0.27
N ILE A 58 9.54 -6.92 -1.23
CA ILE A 58 11.00 -6.81 -1.16
C ILE A 58 11.33 -5.34 -1.33
N THR A 59 12.10 -4.78 -0.39
CA THR A 59 12.43 -3.36 -0.35
C THR A 59 13.93 -3.14 -0.26
N PRO A 60 14.46 -2.07 -0.90
CA PRO A 60 15.85 -1.70 -0.81
C PRO A 60 16.18 -1.00 0.53
N PHE A 61 17.45 -0.78 0.76
CA PHE A 61 17.99 -0.22 2.01
C PHE A 61 17.95 1.32 2.06
N ASN A 62 17.93 2.01 0.92
CA ASN A 62 18.18 3.44 0.84
C ASN A 62 17.05 4.34 1.39
N PHE A 63 15.83 3.83 1.45
CA PHE A 63 14.67 4.46 2.10
C PHE A 63 13.94 3.43 2.97
N PRO A 64 14.51 3.09 4.14
CA PRO A 64 14.07 1.93 4.93
C PRO A 64 12.69 2.09 5.56
N MET A 65 12.15 3.29 5.65
CA MET A 65 10.80 3.55 6.14
C MET A 65 9.82 3.89 5.02
N ALA A 66 10.19 4.77 4.10
CA ALA A 66 9.30 5.22 3.03
C ALA A 66 8.94 4.09 2.06
N ILE A 67 9.92 3.39 1.50
CA ILE A 67 9.64 2.35 0.49
C ILE A 67 8.83 1.18 1.06
N PRO A 68 9.11 0.66 2.26
CA PRO A 68 8.21 -0.29 2.89
C PRO A 68 6.78 0.23 3.05
N SER A 69 6.61 1.48 3.50
CA SER A 69 5.28 2.06 3.68
C SER A 69 4.50 2.18 2.37
N TRP A 70 5.15 2.58 1.27
CA TRP A 70 4.52 2.70 -0.06
C TRP A 70 3.93 1.39 -0.58
N LYS A 71 4.45 0.26 -0.13
CA LYS A 71 4.00 -1.08 -0.53
C LYS A 71 3.10 -1.73 0.51
N LEU A 72 3.50 -1.63 1.78
CA LEU A 72 2.82 -2.29 2.90
C LEU A 72 1.42 -1.70 3.13
N ILE A 73 1.33 -0.37 3.25
CA ILE A 73 0.08 0.28 3.64
C ILE A 73 -1.02 0.08 2.59
N PRO A 74 -0.77 0.29 1.28
CA PRO A 74 -1.79 -0.01 0.26
C PRO A 74 -2.22 -1.49 0.26
N ALA A 75 -1.30 -2.42 0.46
CA ALA A 75 -1.63 -3.84 0.52
C ALA A 75 -2.59 -4.14 1.68
N LEU A 76 -2.29 -3.62 2.88
CA LEU A 76 -3.12 -3.81 4.08
C LEU A 76 -4.49 -3.14 3.96
N VAL A 77 -4.55 -1.91 3.43
CA VAL A 77 -5.80 -1.17 3.23
C VAL A 77 -6.72 -1.91 2.25
N CYS A 78 -6.16 -2.58 1.27
CA CYS A 78 -6.93 -3.44 0.36
C CYS A 78 -7.33 -4.80 0.95
N GLY A 79 -7.02 -5.06 2.23
CA GLY A 79 -7.41 -6.29 2.92
C GLY A 79 -6.47 -7.47 2.71
N ASN A 80 -5.26 -7.24 2.17
CA ASN A 80 -4.27 -8.29 1.98
C ASN A 80 -3.46 -8.52 3.26
N THR A 81 -2.87 -9.72 3.37
CA THR A 81 -1.80 -10.00 4.33
C THR A 81 -0.44 -9.79 3.66
N VAL A 82 0.59 -9.52 4.46
CA VAL A 82 1.90 -9.14 3.91
C VAL A 82 3.03 -9.90 4.60
N VAL A 83 3.97 -10.37 3.79
CA VAL A 83 5.30 -10.81 4.22
C VAL A 83 6.30 -9.85 3.60
N ILE A 84 7.14 -9.22 4.42
CA ILE A 84 8.11 -8.23 3.96
C ILE A 84 9.54 -8.68 4.25
N LYS A 85 10.41 -8.56 3.23
CA LYS A 85 11.84 -8.61 3.38
C LYS A 85 12.37 -7.18 3.24
N SER A 86 12.90 -6.65 4.35
CA SER A 86 13.59 -5.35 4.36
C SER A 86 14.91 -5.40 3.61
N GLY A 87 15.44 -4.23 3.27
CA GLY A 87 16.81 -4.11 2.78
C GLY A 87 17.82 -4.57 3.85
N GLU A 88 18.94 -5.02 3.38
CA GLU A 88 20.13 -5.31 4.20
C GLU A 88 21.12 -4.16 4.02
N ASP A 89 21.86 -3.83 5.08
CA ASP A 89 22.95 -2.85 5.06
C ASP A 89 24.20 -3.40 4.34
#